data_38fa8fde6d42a5daef58b222b3abeb36
#
_entry.id   38fa8fde6d42a5daef58b222b3abeb36
#
_cell.length_a   1.000
_cell.length_b   1.000
_cell.length_c   1.000
_cell.angle_alpha   90.00
_cell.angle_beta   90.00
_cell.angle_gamma   90.00
#
_symmetry.space_group_name_H-M   'P 1'
#
loop_
_entity.id
_entity.type
_entity.pdbx_description
1 polymer ?
#
loop_
_entity_poly.entity_id
_entity_poly.type
_entity_poly.pdbx_seq_one_letter_code
_entity_poly.pdbx_strand_id
1 'polypeptide(L)'
;MSSVSPEDRENTVWTVDEHLEDILAAVHPLDPIELQLPDAQGCVLVEDVTVPVALPPFDNSSMDGYAVRVADVAGASEEFPAVLTVIGDVAAGSDGLPEVGPGQAARIMTGAPLPPGAEAVVPVEWTDGGTGGGAATAMLPAGAAPEGAGGEVRVHRPAEARAHVRARGSDVPAGALALAAGTVLGPPQIGLLAAIGRGTVKVRPRPRVVVLSTGSELVQPGAELGPGQIYDSNSFALAAAARDAGAIAYRVGAVTDDADTLRATIEDQLVRADLLVTTGGVSVGAYDVVKEALSGASDADQPGGGVEFRRLAMQPGKPQGFGSVGPEHIPLLALPGNPVSSYVSFELFVRPAIRALMGLPDLHRPRARAALSADAPLSSPAGKRQFLRGTYDAQAGTVTPVGGAGSHLVAALARADALIVVPEDTTRVEPGDALEVVLIG
;
A
#
# COMPACT_ATOMS: atom_id res chain seq x y z
N MET A 1 15.82 -31.07 -25.73
CA MET A 1 15.04 -29.82 -25.98
C MET A 1 15.72 -29.20 -27.20
N SER A 2 14.99 -29.06 -28.31
CA SER A 2 15.51 -28.54 -29.58
C SER A 2 15.77 -27.05 -29.43
N SER A 3 16.99 -26.61 -29.64
CA SER A 3 17.38 -25.20 -29.62
C SER A 3 16.74 -24.49 -30.84
N VAL A 4 15.75 -23.71 -30.63
CA VAL A 4 15.16 -22.80 -31.65
C VAL A 4 16.23 -21.75 -31.98
N SER A 5 16.50 -21.52 -33.27
CA SER A 5 17.50 -20.53 -33.71
C SER A 5 17.09 -19.11 -33.33
N PRO A 6 18.03 -18.16 -33.16
CA PRO A 6 17.69 -16.76 -32.85
C PRO A 6 16.75 -16.10 -33.87
N GLU A 7 16.87 -16.43 -35.17
CA GLU A 7 16.00 -15.94 -36.25
C GLU A 7 14.55 -16.49 -36.16
N ASP A 8 14.38 -17.75 -35.71
CA ASP A 8 13.06 -18.33 -35.48
C ASP A 8 12.36 -17.72 -34.28
N ARG A 9 13.09 -17.26 -33.27
CA ARG A 9 12.55 -16.57 -32.09
C ARG A 9 12.00 -15.18 -32.43
N GLU A 10 12.66 -14.41 -33.30
CA GLU A 10 12.17 -13.07 -33.72
C GLU A 10 10.83 -13.11 -34.48
N ASN A 11 10.49 -14.22 -35.14
CA ASN A 11 9.25 -14.41 -35.88
C ASN A 11 8.13 -15.09 -35.05
N THR A 12 8.44 -15.57 -33.87
CA THR A 12 7.45 -16.20 -32.97
C THR A 12 6.58 -15.13 -32.34
N VAL A 13 5.25 -15.32 -32.46
CA VAL A 13 4.27 -14.47 -31.74
C VAL A 13 4.01 -15.11 -30.39
N TRP A 14 4.38 -14.41 -29.32
CA TRP A 14 4.17 -14.83 -27.94
C TRP A 14 2.74 -14.49 -27.48
N THR A 15 2.16 -15.32 -26.65
CA THR A 15 0.94 -14.94 -25.93
C THR A 15 1.27 -13.96 -24.80
N VAL A 16 0.24 -13.30 -24.28
CA VAL A 16 0.37 -12.42 -23.09
C VAL A 16 0.85 -13.22 -21.87
N ASP A 17 0.34 -14.44 -21.73
CA ASP A 17 0.61 -15.28 -20.57
C ASP A 17 2.05 -15.85 -20.61
N GLU A 18 2.50 -16.35 -21.77
CA GLU A 18 3.89 -16.80 -21.93
C GLU A 18 4.93 -15.71 -21.64
N HIS A 19 4.66 -14.48 -22.09
CA HIS A 19 5.54 -13.35 -21.82
C HIS A 19 5.57 -12.99 -20.34
N LEU A 20 4.43 -12.99 -19.68
CA LEU A 20 4.33 -12.74 -18.24
C LEU A 20 5.02 -13.83 -17.42
N GLU A 21 4.81 -15.11 -17.78
CA GLU A 21 5.46 -16.25 -17.13
C GLU A 21 6.99 -16.16 -17.20
N ASP A 22 7.53 -15.78 -18.36
CA ASP A 22 8.96 -15.59 -18.55
C ASP A 22 9.52 -14.44 -17.70
N ILE A 23 8.80 -13.31 -17.60
CA ILE A 23 9.16 -12.20 -16.72
C ILE A 23 9.19 -12.66 -15.25
N LEU A 24 8.13 -13.33 -14.81
CA LEU A 24 8.01 -13.77 -13.42
C LEU A 24 9.01 -14.86 -13.05
N ALA A 25 9.43 -15.68 -14.01
CA ALA A 25 10.50 -16.68 -13.81
C ALA A 25 11.88 -16.05 -13.58
N ALA A 26 12.11 -14.86 -14.13
CA ALA A 26 13.39 -14.14 -14.01
C ALA A 26 13.42 -13.15 -12.85
N VAL A 27 12.25 -12.78 -12.28
CA VAL A 27 12.14 -11.81 -11.19
C VAL A 27 12.00 -12.53 -9.85
N HIS A 28 12.94 -12.30 -8.95
CA HIS A 28 12.96 -12.90 -7.62
C HIS A 28 12.71 -11.84 -6.53
N PRO A 29 12.06 -12.23 -5.42
CA PRO A 29 11.86 -11.32 -4.30
C PRO A 29 13.17 -10.74 -3.79
N LEU A 30 13.19 -9.43 -3.51
CA LEU A 30 14.36 -8.73 -2.95
C LEU A 30 14.77 -9.34 -1.61
N ASP A 31 16.05 -9.29 -1.29
CA ASP A 31 16.56 -9.76 -0.02
C ASP A 31 15.99 -8.96 1.16
N PRO A 32 15.66 -9.64 2.26
CA PRO A 32 15.18 -8.97 3.45
C PRO A 32 16.27 -8.09 4.10
N ILE A 33 15.84 -6.92 4.56
CA ILE A 33 16.68 -5.99 5.33
C ILE A 33 16.01 -5.61 6.65
N GLU A 34 16.79 -5.15 7.62
CA GLU A 34 16.27 -4.57 8.86
C GLU A 34 16.14 -3.06 8.70
N LEU A 35 14.94 -2.52 8.98
CA LEU A 35 14.65 -1.09 8.90
C LEU A 35 14.10 -0.56 10.22
N GLN A 36 14.35 0.72 10.48
CA GLN A 36 13.65 1.49 11.51
C GLN A 36 12.17 1.65 11.10
N LEU A 37 11.26 1.72 12.06
CA LEU A 37 9.83 1.82 11.78
C LEU A 37 9.44 2.96 10.82
N PRO A 38 10.00 4.20 10.93
CA PRO A 38 9.65 5.28 10.01
C PRO A 38 9.96 4.95 8.54
N ASP A 39 10.98 4.13 8.28
CA ASP A 39 11.42 3.78 6.93
C ASP A 39 10.75 2.50 6.39
N ALA A 40 10.04 1.77 7.26
CA ALA A 40 9.43 0.48 6.92
C ALA A 40 8.05 0.58 6.26
N GLN A 41 7.48 1.79 6.12
CA GLN A 41 6.16 1.96 5.51
C GLN A 41 6.14 1.47 4.06
N GLY A 42 5.15 0.63 3.75
CA GLY A 42 4.97 0.03 2.42
C GLY A 42 5.87 -1.18 2.15
N CYS A 43 6.79 -1.52 3.07
CA CYS A 43 7.57 -2.75 3.02
C CYS A 43 6.74 -3.96 3.47
N VAL A 44 7.23 -5.17 3.20
CA VAL A 44 6.54 -6.43 3.52
C VAL A 44 7.29 -7.14 4.65
N LEU A 45 6.61 -7.45 5.75
CA LEU A 45 7.17 -8.27 6.83
C LEU A 45 7.60 -9.65 6.32
N VAL A 46 8.78 -10.12 6.76
CA VAL A 46 9.29 -11.45 6.37
C VAL A 46 9.23 -12.48 7.49
N GLU A 47 8.85 -12.05 8.68
CA GLU A 47 8.70 -12.91 9.85
C GLU A 47 7.45 -12.51 10.67
N ASP A 48 6.91 -13.46 11.42
CA ASP A 48 5.84 -13.21 12.35
C ASP A 48 6.32 -12.34 13.51
N VAL A 49 5.55 -11.32 13.86
CA VAL A 49 5.82 -10.45 15.00
C VAL A 49 4.87 -10.81 16.13
N THR A 50 5.42 -11.27 17.25
CA THR A 50 4.66 -11.54 18.46
C THR A 50 4.72 -10.36 19.43
N VAL A 51 3.70 -10.21 20.25
CA VAL A 51 3.56 -9.16 21.28
C VAL A 51 4.43 -9.51 22.48
N PRO A 52 5.51 -8.74 22.78
CA PRO A 52 6.37 -9.03 23.94
C PRO A 52 5.73 -8.61 25.26
N VAL A 53 4.93 -7.54 25.25
CA VAL A 53 4.24 -6.96 26.40
C VAL A 53 2.78 -6.72 26.03
N ALA A 54 1.85 -7.21 26.83
CA ALA A 54 0.41 -7.08 26.58
C ALA A 54 -0.02 -5.61 26.32
N LEU A 55 -1.06 -5.42 25.52
CA LEU A 55 -1.70 -4.12 25.29
C LEU A 55 -3.13 -4.13 25.86
N PRO A 56 -3.48 -3.22 26.76
CA PRO A 56 -2.57 -2.34 27.50
C PRO A 56 -1.64 -3.13 28.44
N PRO A 57 -0.47 -2.59 28.85
CA PRO A 57 0.52 -3.32 29.64
C PRO A 57 0.12 -3.51 31.12
N PHE A 58 -0.90 -2.79 31.59
CA PHE A 58 -1.46 -2.85 32.94
C PHE A 58 -2.96 -2.53 32.89
N ASP A 59 -3.67 -2.86 33.98
CA ASP A 59 -5.05 -2.42 34.19
C ASP A 59 -5.08 -0.90 34.31
N ASN A 60 -5.93 -0.22 33.52
CA ASN A 60 -5.98 1.24 33.49
C ASN A 60 -7.42 1.77 33.42
N SER A 61 -7.60 3.03 33.81
CA SER A 61 -8.91 3.68 33.71
C SER A 61 -9.30 3.97 32.28
N SER A 62 -10.57 3.71 31.94
CA SER A 62 -11.17 4.13 30.67
C SER A 62 -11.83 5.53 30.74
N MET A 63 -11.93 6.12 31.93
CA MET A 63 -12.60 7.40 32.21
C MET A 63 -11.75 8.25 33.16
N ASP A 64 -11.98 9.54 33.14
CA ASP A 64 -11.54 10.42 34.22
C ASP A 64 -12.53 10.28 35.37
N GLY A 65 -12.02 10.12 36.59
CA GLY A 65 -12.88 9.88 37.74
C GLY A 65 -12.13 9.50 38.99
N TYR A 66 -12.68 8.56 39.75
CA TYR A 66 -12.17 8.13 41.03
C TYR A 66 -12.03 6.61 41.08
N ALA A 67 -10.85 6.15 41.38
CA ALA A 67 -10.56 4.74 41.66
C ALA A 67 -11.04 4.39 43.06
N VAL A 68 -11.92 3.39 43.18
CA VAL A 68 -12.67 3.08 44.41
C VAL A 68 -12.67 1.55 44.67
N ARG A 69 -12.99 1.19 45.90
CA ARG A 69 -13.42 -0.16 46.24
C ARG A 69 -14.93 -0.28 46.02
N VAL A 70 -15.36 -1.38 45.43
CA VAL A 70 -16.78 -1.61 45.11
C VAL A 70 -17.68 -1.58 46.36
N ALA A 71 -17.19 -2.17 47.48
CA ALA A 71 -17.91 -2.21 48.74
C ALA A 71 -18.26 -0.82 49.31
N ASP A 72 -17.40 0.17 49.08
CA ASP A 72 -17.54 1.53 49.63
C ASP A 72 -18.57 2.37 48.84
N VAL A 73 -18.96 1.95 47.64
CA VAL A 73 -19.93 2.64 46.76
C VAL A 73 -21.18 1.82 46.45
N ALA A 74 -21.33 0.60 46.98
CA ALA A 74 -22.39 -0.33 46.63
C ALA A 74 -23.82 0.23 46.95
N GLY A 75 -23.95 1.09 47.95
CA GLY A 75 -25.21 1.72 48.34
C GLY A 75 -25.41 3.18 47.87
N ALA A 76 -24.49 3.67 47.03
CA ALA A 76 -24.49 5.08 46.62
C ALA A 76 -25.72 5.43 45.76
N SER A 77 -26.35 6.56 46.07
CA SER A 77 -27.45 7.15 45.31
C SER A 77 -27.38 8.69 45.34
N GLU A 78 -28.19 9.37 44.55
CA GLU A 78 -28.27 10.80 44.60
C GLU A 78 -28.80 11.32 45.99
N GLU A 79 -29.68 10.56 46.61
CA GLU A 79 -30.22 10.88 47.92
C GLU A 79 -29.24 10.49 49.06
N PHE A 80 -28.53 9.39 48.92
CA PHE A 80 -27.56 8.86 49.88
C PHE A 80 -26.20 8.64 49.20
N PRO A 81 -25.43 9.72 48.92
CA PRO A 81 -24.14 9.59 48.29
C PRO A 81 -23.10 8.90 49.20
N ALA A 82 -22.24 8.07 48.63
CA ALA A 82 -21.10 7.55 49.37
C ALA A 82 -20.03 8.66 49.46
N VAL A 83 -19.55 8.97 50.69
CA VAL A 83 -18.53 9.96 50.92
C VAL A 83 -17.18 9.25 51.11
N LEU A 84 -16.20 9.53 50.26
CA LEU A 84 -14.89 8.93 50.29
C LEU A 84 -13.79 9.98 50.45
N THR A 85 -12.79 9.68 51.27
CA THR A 85 -11.59 10.53 51.39
C THR A 85 -10.69 10.38 50.18
N VAL A 86 -10.33 11.46 49.51
CA VAL A 86 -9.42 11.46 48.38
C VAL A 86 -7.98 11.48 48.84
N ILE A 87 -7.26 10.38 48.58
CA ILE A 87 -5.90 10.15 49.12
C ILE A 87 -4.76 10.58 48.19
N GLY A 88 -5.09 10.88 46.91
CA GLY A 88 -4.09 11.33 45.96
C GLY A 88 -4.62 11.30 44.51
N ASP A 89 -3.72 11.67 43.61
CA ASP A 89 -3.98 11.75 42.17
C ASP A 89 -3.13 10.71 41.43
N VAL A 90 -3.74 10.04 40.46
CA VAL A 90 -3.10 9.06 39.57
C VAL A 90 -3.19 9.58 38.14
N ALA A 91 -2.11 10.17 37.67
CA ALA A 91 -1.99 10.60 36.27
C ALA A 91 -1.45 9.48 35.38
N ALA A 92 -1.63 9.61 34.07
CA ALA A 92 -0.95 8.73 33.12
C ALA A 92 0.58 8.90 33.27
N GLY A 93 1.29 7.76 33.39
CA GLY A 93 2.75 7.77 33.61
C GLY A 93 3.17 7.90 35.07
N SER A 94 2.24 7.90 36.06
CA SER A 94 2.58 7.87 37.46
C SER A 94 3.34 6.59 37.83
N ASP A 95 4.42 6.72 38.57
CA ASP A 95 5.25 5.62 39.11
C ASP A 95 4.96 5.32 40.58
N GLY A 96 4.41 6.29 41.33
CA GLY A 96 3.97 6.15 42.71
C GLY A 96 2.43 6.09 42.79
N LEU A 97 1.87 4.89 43.05
CA LEU A 97 0.43 4.72 43.20
C LEU A 97 0.02 4.68 44.66
N PRO A 98 -0.97 5.51 45.10
CA PRO A 98 -1.54 5.39 46.43
C PRO A 98 -2.29 4.06 46.59
N GLU A 99 -2.26 3.45 47.77
CA GLU A 99 -3.08 2.26 48.06
C GLU A 99 -4.45 2.72 48.57
N VAL A 100 -5.51 2.29 47.85
CA VAL A 100 -6.91 2.66 48.17
C VAL A 100 -7.45 1.72 49.25
N GLY A 101 -7.54 2.24 50.47
CA GLY A 101 -8.14 1.55 51.61
C GLY A 101 -9.66 1.73 51.73
N PRO A 102 -10.31 1.13 52.77
CA PRO A 102 -11.72 1.33 53.05
C PRO A 102 -12.10 2.80 53.25
N GLY A 103 -13.20 3.25 52.61
CA GLY A 103 -13.65 4.66 52.70
C GLY A 103 -12.78 5.66 51.96
N GLN A 104 -11.87 5.21 51.10
CA GLN A 104 -10.92 6.04 50.37
C GLN A 104 -11.15 5.95 48.84
N ALA A 105 -10.72 6.99 48.13
CA ALA A 105 -10.69 7.05 46.68
C ALA A 105 -9.41 7.75 46.20
N ALA A 106 -8.91 7.40 45.03
CA ALA A 106 -7.86 8.13 44.34
C ALA A 106 -8.41 8.79 43.08
N ARG A 107 -8.12 10.07 42.83
CA ARG A 107 -8.43 10.67 41.53
C ARG A 107 -7.63 9.97 40.45
N ILE A 108 -8.25 9.59 39.38
CA ILE A 108 -7.60 8.84 38.29
C ILE A 108 -7.95 9.43 36.93
N MET A 109 -6.94 9.61 36.09
CA MET A 109 -7.10 10.07 34.71
C MET A 109 -7.24 8.89 33.76
N THR A 110 -7.90 9.11 32.63
CA THR A 110 -7.99 8.12 31.54
C THR A 110 -6.60 7.63 31.14
N GLY A 111 -6.42 6.31 31.04
CA GLY A 111 -5.15 5.67 30.70
C GLY A 111 -4.19 5.51 31.89
N ALA A 112 -4.47 6.10 33.04
CA ALA A 112 -3.65 5.93 34.24
C ALA A 112 -3.80 4.52 34.84
N PRO A 113 -2.74 3.95 35.44
CA PRO A 113 -2.80 2.63 36.04
C PRO A 113 -3.77 2.59 37.23
N LEU A 114 -4.53 1.50 37.34
CA LEU A 114 -5.44 1.29 38.47
C LEU A 114 -4.61 1.10 39.76
N PRO A 115 -4.79 1.96 40.79
CA PRO A 115 -4.00 1.86 42.02
C PRO A 115 -4.35 0.60 42.82
N PRO A 116 -3.38 0.07 43.62
CA PRO A 116 -3.63 -1.06 44.51
C PRO A 116 -4.83 -0.80 45.42
N GLY A 117 -5.63 -1.85 45.67
CA GLY A 117 -6.82 -1.79 46.51
C GLY A 117 -8.07 -1.28 45.81
N ALA A 118 -7.95 -0.57 44.68
CA ALA A 118 -9.09 -0.18 43.89
C ALA A 118 -9.59 -1.34 43.01
N GLU A 119 -10.93 -1.45 42.87
CA GLU A 119 -11.61 -2.52 42.13
C GLU A 119 -12.42 -2.01 40.94
N ALA A 120 -12.71 -0.70 40.92
CA ALA A 120 -13.47 -0.02 39.88
C ALA A 120 -13.07 1.45 39.77
N VAL A 121 -13.47 2.08 38.66
CA VAL A 121 -13.44 3.53 38.51
C VAL A 121 -14.87 4.06 38.40
N VAL A 122 -15.15 5.09 39.19
CA VAL A 122 -16.40 5.87 39.10
C VAL A 122 -16.11 7.09 38.24
N PRO A 123 -16.82 7.28 37.10
CA PRO A 123 -16.67 8.47 36.29
C PRO A 123 -16.95 9.75 37.07
N VAL A 124 -16.28 10.85 36.75
CA VAL A 124 -16.47 12.14 37.42
C VAL A 124 -17.94 12.59 37.37
N GLU A 125 -18.65 12.30 36.31
CA GLU A 125 -20.07 12.63 36.12
C GLU A 125 -21.02 11.94 37.12
N TRP A 126 -20.53 10.88 37.78
CA TRP A 126 -21.29 10.17 38.85
C TRP A 126 -20.91 10.68 40.25
N THR A 127 -20.15 11.76 40.33
CA THR A 127 -19.65 12.34 41.57
C THR A 127 -19.89 13.84 41.60
N ASP A 128 -19.63 14.47 42.76
CA ASP A 128 -19.58 15.91 42.90
C ASP A 128 -18.23 16.55 42.48
N GLY A 129 -17.31 15.77 41.95
CA GLY A 129 -15.96 16.21 41.55
C GLY A 129 -15.09 16.73 42.70
N GLY A 130 -15.48 16.48 43.95
CA GLY A 130 -14.82 17.01 45.13
C GLY A 130 -15.26 18.45 45.52
N THR A 131 -16.35 18.94 44.94
CA THR A 131 -16.84 20.31 45.18
C THR A 131 -17.86 20.41 46.33
N GLY A 132 -18.37 19.27 46.81
CA GLY A 132 -19.44 19.23 47.79
C GLY A 132 -20.83 19.55 47.25
N GLY A 133 -20.99 19.62 45.91
CA GLY A 133 -22.21 19.94 45.20
C GLY A 133 -22.93 18.73 44.54
N GLY A 134 -23.65 18.98 43.45
CA GLY A 134 -24.28 17.96 42.61
C GLY A 134 -23.30 17.37 41.60
N ALA A 135 -23.81 16.58 40.64
CA ALA A 135 -23.02 15.92 39.61
C ALA A 135 -22.08 16.89 38.88
N ALA A 136 -20.80 16.53 38.80
CA ALA A 136 -19.78 17.36 38.21
C ALA A 136 -19.46 16.94 36.76
N THR A 137 -18.94 17.88 35.96
CA THR A 137 -18.44 17.65 34.61
C THR A 137 -16.90 17.65 34.56
N ALA A 138 -16.25 18.00 35.67
CA ALA A 138 -14.80 18.04 35.82
C ALA A 138 -14.37 17.77 37.26
N MET A 139 -13.17 17.19 37.43
CA MET A 139 -12.57 17.03 38.74
C MET A 139 -11.79 18.28 39.14
N LEU A 140 -11.83 18.64 40.41
CA LEU A 140 -10.91 19.62 40.96
C LEU A 140 -9.52 19.00 41.17
N PRO A 141 -8.43 19.71 40.78
CA PRO A 141 -7.09 19.26 41.08
C PRO A 141 -6.83 19.22 42.59
N ALA A 142 -5.86 18.41 43.00
CA ALA A 142 -5.44 18.37 44.40
C ALA A 142 -5.06 19.78 44.93
N GLY A 143 -5.60 20.16 46.06
CA GLY A 143 -5.38 21.47 46.65
C GLY A 143 -6.31 22.60 46.18
N ALA A 144 -7.19 22.36 45.22
CA ALA A 144 -8.21 23.32 44.75
C ALA A 144 -9.61 23.08 45.36
N ALA A 145 -9.74 22.17 46.32
CA ALA A 145 -10.99 21.89 47.01
C ALA A 145 -11.49 23.15 47.73
N PRO A 146 -12.80 23.49 47.66
CA PRO A 146 -13.36 24.57 48.41
C PRO A 146 -13.15 24.41 49.91
N GLU A 147 -13.02 25.51 50.64
CA GLU A 147 -12.94 25.45 52.08
C GLU A 147 -14.16 24.67 52.63
N GLY A 148 -13.90 23.59 53.38
CA GLY A 148 -14.91 22.70 53.94
C GLY A 148 -15.14 21.36 53.16
N ALA A 149 -14.62 21.19 51.96
CA ALA A 149 -14.76 19.92 51.21
C ALA A 149 -13.69 18.88 51.60
N GLY A 150 -12.68 19.26 52.38
CA GLY A 150 -11.77 18.41 53.14
C GLY A 150 -11.02 17.31 52.37
N GLY A 151 -10.90 17.42 51.01
CA GLY A 151 -10.35 16.36 50.22
C GLY A 151 -11.25 15.11 50.09
N GLU A 152 -12.58 15.29 50.18
CA GLU A 152 -13.59 14.26 50.03
C GLU A 152 -14.25 14.33 48.65
N VAL A 153 -14.81 13.19 48.20
CA VAL A 153 -15.69 13.10 47.03
C VAL A 153 -16.97 12.40 47.40
N ARG A 154 -18.08 12.90 46.86
CA ARG A 154 -19.39 12.28 46.99
C ARG A 154 -19.72 11.52 45.71
N VAL A 155 -19.92 10.21 45.84
CA VAL A 155 -20.30 9.31 44.76
C VAL A 155 -21.81 9.10 44.80
N HIS A 156 -22.51 9.41 43.70
CA HIS A 156 -23.96 9.38 43.56
C HIS A 156 -24.49 8.12 42.90
N ARG A 157 -23.64 7.23 42.38
CA ARG A 157 -24.02 5.97 41.74
C ARG A 157 -23.06 4.85 42.09
N PRO A 158 -23.56 3.62 42.32
CA PRO A 158 -22.69 2.48 42.57
C PRO A 158 -21.90 2.13 41.32
N ALA A 159 -20.74 1.52 41.51
CA ALA A 159 -19.95 0.89 40.46
C ALA A 159 -19.84 -0.61 40.72
N GLU A 160 -19.95 -1.39 39.67
CA GLU A 160 -19.67 -2.83 39.72
C GLU A 160 -18.17 -3.09 39.65
N ALA A 161 -17.76 -4.30 40.05
CA ALA A 161 -16.36 -4.72 39.93
C ALA A 161 -15.88 -4.61 38.48
N ARG A 162 -14.69 -4.03 38.31
CA ARG A 162 -14.07 -3.76 37.01
C ARG A 162 -14.77 -2.71 36.16
N ALA A 163 -15.80 -1.98 36.69
CA ALA A 163 -16.42 -0.90 35.95
C ALA A 163 -15.39 0.16 35.55
N HIS A 164 -15.40 0.56 34.31
CA HIS A 164 -14.50 1.54 33.69
C HIS A 164 -12.99 1.22 33.83
N VAL A 165 -12.65 -0.07 33.97
CA VAL A 165 -11.26 -0.56 33.97
C VAL A 165 -10.99 -1.34 32.68
N ARG A 166 -10.02 -0.87 31.90
CA ARG A 166 -9.46 -1.65 30.78
C ARG A 166 -8.46 -2.65 31.35
N ALA A 167 -8.74 -3.93 31.18
CA ALA A 167 -7.85 -4.97 31.67
C ALA A 167 -6.54 -5.01 30.88
N ARG A 168 -5.46 -5.35 31.57
CA ARG A 168 -4.17 -5.69 30.93
C ARG A 168 -4.40 -6.73 29.84
N GLY A 169 -3.92 -6.46 28.63
CA GLY A 169 -4.03 -7.37 27.49
C GLY A 169 -5.42 -7.48 26.89
N SER A 170 -6.35 -6.57 27.21
CA SER A 170 -7.71 -6.60 26.65
C SER A 170 -7.76 -6.30 25.15
N ASP A 171 -6.75 -5.66 24.60
CA ASP A 171 -6.57 -5.50 23.15
C ASP A 171 -5.81 -6.70 22.57
N VAL A 172 -4.59 -6.93 23.05
CA VAL A 172 -3.79 -8.09 22.65
C VAL A 172 -2.93 -8.59 23.82
N PRO A 173 -2.99 -9.91 24.16
CA PRO A 173 -2.20 -10.48 25.24
C PRO A 173 -0.73 -10.66 24.82
N ALA A 174 0.17 -10.71 25.81
CA ALA A 174 1.57 -11.05 25.58
C ALA A 174 1.70 -12.46 24.97
N GLY A 175 2.62 -12.62 24.04
CA GLY A 175 2.86 -13.87 23.30
C GLY A 175 1.91 -14.12 22.11
N ALA A 176 0.85 -13.32 21.94
CA ALA A 176 -0.02 -13.43 20.77
C ALA A 176 0.67 -12.92 19.51
N LEU A 177 0.22 -13.39 18.35
CA LEU A 177 0.63 -12.87 17.05
C LEU A 177 0.10 -11.44 16.89
N ALA A 178 0.99 -10.47 16.69
CA ALA A 178 0.65 -9.09 16.38
C ALA A 178 0.44 -8.89 14.87
N LEU A 179 1.41 -9.32 14.07
CA LEU A 179 1.39 -9.24 12.61
C LEU A 179 2.05 -10.48 12.03
N ALA A 180 1.42 -11.05 11.00
CA ALA A 180 1.97 -12.20 10.28
C ALA A 180 3.00 -11.78 9.22
N ALA A 181 3.94 -12.68 8.93
CA ALA A 181 4.79 -12.56 7.74
C ALA A 181 3.94 -12.37 6.48
N GLY A 182 4.44 -11.59 5.51
CA GLY A 182 3.69 -11.21 4.31
C GLY A 182 2.80 -9.97 4.48
N THR A 183 2.66 -9.44 5.69
CA THR A 183 1.90 -8.20 5.93
C THR A 183 2.62 -6.99 5.33
N VAL A 184 1.91 -6.21 4.51
CA VAL A 184 2.37 -4.89 4.06
C VAL A 184 2.19 -3.89 5.20
N LEU A 185 3.26 -3.19 5.58
CA LEU A 185 3.26 -2.25 6.67
C LEU A 185 2.64 -0.91 6.27
N GLY A 186 1.37 -0.72 6.61
CA GLY A 186 0.67 0.57 6.56
C GLY A 186 0.76 1.34 7.89
N PRO A 187 0.15 2.53 7.97
CA PRO A 187 0.17 3.34 9.20
C PRO A 187 -0.33 2.61 10.46
N PRO A 188 -1.44 1.83 10.43
CA PRO A 188 -1.88 1.09 11.61
C PRO A 188 -0.90 0.02 12.07
N GLN A 189 -0.25 -0.69 11.13
CA GLN A 189 0.75 -1.72 11.44
C GLN A 189 2.00 -1.11 12.08
N ILE A 190 2.48 0.02 11.54
CA ILE A 190 3.58 0.78 12.14
C ILE A 190 3.21 1.24 13.57
N GLY A 191 1.99 1.74 13.76
CA GLY A 191 1.48 2.14 15.06
C GLY A 191 1.45 0.98 16.07
N LEU A 192 0.99 -0.19 15.66
CA LEU A 192 0.99 -1.40 16.50
C LEU A 192 2.40 -1.83 16.87
N LEU A 193 3.33 -1.88 15.89
CA LEU A 193 4.73 -2.23 16.13
C LEU A 193 5.39 -1.28 17.17
N ALA A 194 5.14 0.01 17.04
CA ALA A 194 5.61 1.01 18.00
C ALA A 194 4.98 0.80 19.39
N ALA A 195 3.67 0.53 19.47
CA ALA A 195 2.95 0.30 20.72
C ALA A 195 3.44 -0.93 21.47
N ILE A 196 3.90 -1.97 20.76
CA ILE A 196 4.50 -3.17 21.39
C ILE A 196 6.00 -3.06 21.62
N GLY A 197 6.59 -1.86 21.42
CA GLY A 197 8.00 -1.57 21.72
C GLY A 197 9.01 -2.04 20.66
N ARG A 198 8.57 -2.36 19.44
CA ARG A 198 9.48 -2.65 18.33
C ARG A 198 10.01 -1.37 17.74
N GLY A 199 11.34 -1.18 17.74
CA GLY A 199 12.01 -0.05 17.08
C GLY A 199 12.42 -0.34 15.64
N THR A 200 12.72 -1.62 15.35
CA THR A 200 13.13 -2.12 14.04
C THR A 200 12.30 -3.33 13.64
N VAL A 201 12.24 -3.59 12.35
CA VAL A 201 11.56 -4.76 11.76
C VAL A 201 12.35 -5.31 10.59
N LYS A 202 12.31 -6.64 10.41
CA LYS A 202 12.88 -7.32 9.26
C LYS A 202 11.83 -7.37 8.15
N VAL A 203 12.13 -6.71 7.05
CA VAL A 203 11.20 -6.52 5.95
C VAL A 203 11.85 -6.77 4.60
N ARG A 204 11.04 -7.11 3.61
CA ARG A 204 11.42 -7.00 2.21
C ARG A 204 11.16 -5.56 1.77
N PRO A 205 12.17 -4.85 1.24
CA PRO A 205 12.04 -3.44 0.91
C PRO A 205 11.14 -3.22 -0.30
N ARG A 206 10.71 -1.99 -0.48
CA ARG A 206 10.05 -1.55 -1.71
C ARG A 206 11.06 -1.50 -2.84
N PRO A 207 10.78 -2.13 -4.01
CA PRO A 207 11.72 -2.11 -5.14
C PRO A 207 11.91 -0.70 -5.69
N ARG A 208 13.14 -0.40 -6.08
CA ARG A 208 13.53 0.85 -6.74
C ARG A 208 13.34 0.66 -8.24
N VAL A 209 12.32 1.32 -8.79
CA VAL A 209 11.98 1.24 -10.21
C VAL A 209 12.42 2.53 -10.91
N VAL A 210 13.27 2.41 -11.91
CA VAL A 210 13.70 3.54 -12.74
C VAL A 210 12.94 3.52 -14.05
N VAL A 211 12.30 4.65 -14.38
CA VAL A 211 11.50 4.84 -15.60
C VAL A 211 12.20 5.83 -16.52
N LEU A 212 12.45 5.40 -17.75
CA LEU A 212 13.03 6.22 -18.83
C LEU A 212 12.08 6.29 -20.02
N SER A 213 11.87 7.48 -20.57
CA SER A 213 11.26 7.65 -21.89
C SER A 213 12.34 7.89 -22.94
N THR A 214 12.15 7.36 -24.14
CA THR A 214 13.03 7.63 -25.30
C THR A 214 12.24 8.29 -26.39
N GLY A 215 12.80 9.28 -27.05
CA GLY A 215 12.21 10.02 -28.14
C GLY A 215 12.74 11.46 -28.22
N SER A 216 13.32 11.81 -29.35
CA SER A 216 13.84 13.18 -29.61
C SER A 216 12.71 14.21 -29.73
N GLU A 217 11.47 13.75 -29.96
CA GLU A 217 10.26 14.59 -29.97
C GLU A 217 9.77 14.95 -28.56
N LEU A 218 10.28 14.30 -27.51
CA LEU A 218 9.75 14.43 -26.16
C LEU A 218 10.35 15.64 -25.44
N VAL A 219 9.48 16.48 -24.88
CA VAL A 219 9.88 17.59 -24.01
C VAL A 219 9.20 17.47 -22.64
N GLN A 220 9.81 18.09 -21.64
CA GLN A 220 9.26 18.11 -20.28
C GLN A 220 7.96 18.93 -20.23
N PRO A 221 6.92 18.48 -19.50
CA PRO A 221 5.74 19.27 -19.22
C PRO A 221 6.12 20.64 -18.61
N GLY A 222 5.51 21.69 -19.13
CA GLY A 222 5.81 23.07 -18.75
C GLY A 222 6.82 23.79 -19.67
N ALA A 223 7.55 23.06 -20.53
CA ALA A 223 8.35 23.68 -21.58
C ALA A 223 7.48 24.09 -22.79
N GLU A 224 7.94 25.07 -23.59
CA GLU A 224 7.28 25.39 -24.85
C GLU A 224 7.51 24.30 -25.89
N LEU A 225 6.44 23.94 -26.64
CA LEU A 225 6.52 22.96 -27.71
C LEU A 225 7.08 23.57 -28.98
N GLY A 226 8.18 23.03 -29.48
CA GLY A 226 8.65 23.27 -30.83
C GLY A 226 7.86 22.46 -31.88
N PRO A 227 8.09 22.72 -33.16
CA PRO A 227 7.49 21.97 -34.25
C PRO A 227 7.79 20.45 -34.12
N GLY A 228 6.76 19.62 -34.18
CA GLY A 228 6.88 18.15 -34.08
C GLY A 228 7.15 17.60 -32.69
N GLN A 229 7.23 18.44 -31.67
CA GLN A 229 7.44 17.99 -30.28
C GLN A 229 6.13 17.70 -29.55
N ILE A 230 6.19 16.79 -28.59
CA ILE A 230 5.11 16.41 -27.68
C ILE A 230 5.62 16.34 -26.24
N TYR A 231 4.73 16.45 -25.27
CA TYR A 231 5.12 16.27 -23.88
C TYR A 231 5.34 14.80 -23.51
N ASP A 232 6.39 14.53 -22.73
CA ASP A 232 6.63 13.22 -22.12
C ASP A 232 5.53 12.93 -21.07
N SER A 233 4.49 12.24 -21.48
CA SER A 233 3.41 11.79 -20.59
C SER A 233 3.67 10.42 -20.00
N ASN A 234 4.42 9.57 -20.72
CA ASN A 234 4.62 8.17 -20.35
C ASN A 234 5.45 8.02 -19.07
N SER A 235 6.60 8.70 -18.98
CA SER A 235 7.44 8.57 -17.77
C SER A 235 6.72 9.05 -16.52
N PHE A 236 5.84 10.04 -16.61
CA PHE A 236 5.01 10.48 -15.49
C PHE A 236 3.97 9.45 -15.09
N ALA A 237 3.21 8.93 -16.06
CA ALA A 237 2.17 7.94 -15.82
C ALA A 237 2.74 6.64 -15.26
N LEU A 238 3.84 6.14 -15.85
CA LEU A 238 4.47 4.89 -15.42
C LEU A 238 5.15 5.01 -14.06
N ALA A 239 5.80 6.16 -13.75
CA ALA A 239 6.35 6.39 -12.43
C ALA A 239 5.26 6.50 -11.34
N ALA A 240 4.11 7.09 -11.67
CA ALA A 240 2.96 7.11 -10.78
C ALA A 240 2.39 5.69 -10.57
N ALA A 241 2.24 4.92 -11.64
CA ALA A 241 1.77 3.54 -11.60
C ALA A 241 2.73 2.62 -10.81
N ALA A 242 4.06 2.84 -10.91
CA ALA A 242 5.04 2.10 -10.14
C ALA A 242 4.92 2.38 -8.63
N ARG A 243 4.67 3.63 -8.24
CA ARG A 243 4.39 3.99 -6.84
C ARG A 243 3.10 3.34 -6.33
N ASP A 244 2.06 3.34 -7.15
CA ASP A 244 0.79 2.67 -6.84
C ASP A 244 0.95 1.14 -6.72
N ALA A 245 1.85 0.54 -7.48
CA ALA A 245 2.21 -0.88 -7.36
C ALA A 245 3.01 -1.21 -6.09
N GLY A 246 3.53 -0.19 -5.37
CA GLY A 246 4.30 -0.32 -4.13
C GLY A 246 5.77 0.06 -4.25
N ALA A 247 6.29 0.38 -5.44
CA ALA A 247 7.70 0.70 -5.67
C ALA A 247 8.09 2.11 -5.19
N ILE A 248 9.40 2.33 -5.06
CA ILE A 248 10.02 3.65 -5.06
C ILE A 248 10.38 3.96 -6.52
N ALA A 249 9.69 4.92 -7.15
CA ALA A 249 9.88 5.20 -8.56
C ALA A 249 10.73 6.45 -8.80
N TYR A 250 11.76 6.29 -9.60
CA TYR A 250 12.63 7.34 -10.11
C TYR A 250 12.35 7.57 -11.59
N ARG A 251 12.10 8.81 -11.97
CA ARG A 251 11.93 9.22 -13.35
C ARG A 251 13.20 9.91 -13.84
N VAL A 252 13.80 9.40 -14.90
CA VAL A 252 15.00 10.02 -15.52
C VAL A 252 14.62 11.08 -16.54
N GLY A 253 13.42 10.96 -17.13
CA GLY A 253 12.95 11.86 -18.18
C GLY A 253 13.21 11.31 -19.60
N ALA A 254 13.05 12.17 -20.59
CA ALA A 254 13.28 11.79 -21.98
C ALA A 254 14.78 11.74 -22.31
N VAL A 255 15.20 10.62 -22.87
CA VAL A 255 16.54 10.42 -23.43
C VAL A 255 16.44 10.55 -24.95
N THR A 256 17.40 11.21 -25.56
CA THR A 256 17.47 11.38 -27.02
C THR A 256 17.60 10.03 -27.73
N ASP A 257 17.17 9.98 -29.00
CA ASP A 257 17.30 8.78 -29.85
C ASP A 257 18.75 8.58 -30.33
N ASP A 258 19.64 8.35 -29.36
CA ASP A 258 21.05 8.01 -29.55
C ASP A 258 21.40 6.80 -28.68
N ALA A 259 21.87 5.74 -29.31
CA ALA A 259 22.08 4.45 -28.65
C ALA A 259 23.16 4.50 -27.55
N ASP A 260 24.23 5.29 -27.77
CA ASP A 260 25.31 5.42 -26.79
C ASP A 260 24.89 6.24 -25.59
N THR A 261 24.12 7.33 -25.82
CA THR A 261 23.53 8.16 -24.76
C THR A 261 22.55 7.33 -23.93
N LEU A 262 21.71 6.53 -24.57
CA LEU A 262 20.75 5.66 -23.87
C LEU A 262 21.48 4.61 -23.04
N ARG A 263 22.51 3.96 -23.60
CA ARG A 263 23.32 2.95 -22.87
C ARG A 263 23.99 3.57 -21.65
N ALA A 264 24.68 4.67 -21.81
CA ALA A 264 25.32 5.39 -20.71
C ALA A 264 24.30 5.82 -19.64
N THR A 265 23.12 6.29 -20.06
CA THR A 265 22.04 6.65 -19.12
C THR A 265 21.54 5.44 -18.34
N ILE A 266 21.37 4.29 -18.99
CA ILE A 266 20.97 3.04 -18.32
C ILE A 266 22.03 2.61 -17.31
N GLU A 267 23.31 2.60 -17.72
CA GLU A 267 24.43 2.23 -16.85
C GLU A 267 24.50 3.09 -15.59
N ASP A 268 24.29 4.39 -15.70
CA ASP A 268 24.23 5.31 -14.55
C ASP A 268 23.09 4.99 -13.58
N GLN A 269 22.02 4.35 -14.05
CA GLN A 269 20.87 4.02 -13.20
C GLN A 269 21.00 2.67 -12.50
N LEU A 270 21.88 1.77 -12.95
CA LEU A 270 22.03 0.41 -12.39
C LEU A 270 22.33 0.43 -10.89
N VAL A 271 23.10 1.40 -10.41
CA VAL A 271 23.48 1.53 -8.99
C VAL A 271 22.26 1.70 -8.06
N ARG A 272 21.14 2.18 -8.58
CA ARG A 272 19.93 2.44 -7.78
C ARG A 272 18.66 1.75 -8.26
N ALA A 273 18.76 0.87 -9.26
CA ALA A 273 17.59 0.18 -9.81
C ALA A 273 17.53 -1.27 -9.33
N ASP A 274 16.35 -1.71 -8.94
CA ASP A 274 15.99 -3.11 -8.79
C ASP A 274 15.16 -3.58 -9.99
N LEU A 275 14.65 -2.62 -10.79
CA LEU A 275 13.92 -2.84 -12.03
C LEU A 275 14.04 -1.59 -12.92
N LEU A 276 14.33 -1.79 -14.20
CA LEU A 276 14.33 -0.74 -15.22
C LEU A 276 13.12 -0.87 -16.13
N VAL A 277 12.51 0.26 -16.45
CA VAL A 277 11.38 0.35 -17.38
C VAL A 277 11.68 1.42 -18.41
N THR A 278 11.77 1.05 -19.68
CA THR A 278 11.87 2.02 -20.79
C THR A 278 10.55 2.11 -21.54
N THR A 279 10.23 3.25 -22.13
CA THR A 279 9.06 3.44 -22.98
C THR A 279 9.43 4.26 -24.22
N GLY A 280 9.07 3.74 -25.38
CA GLY A 280 9.52 4.23 -26.69
C GLY A 280 10.63 3.35 -27.29
N GLY A 281 10.95 3.56 -28.56
CA GLY A 281 12.07 2.90 -29.24
C GLY A 281 12.00 1.37 -29.38
N VAL A 282 10.80 0.76 -29.32
CA VAL A 282 10.60 -0.70 -29.44
C VAL A 282 9.74 -1.09 -30.65
N SER A 283 9.50 -0.17 -31.59
CA SER A 283 8.71 -0.41 -32.80
C SER A 283 9.55 -1.13 -33.89
N VAL A 284 8.93 -1.61 -34.96
CA VAL A 284 9.62 -2.19 -36.14
C VAL A 284 10.17 -1.12 -37.10
N GLY A 285 10.30 0.13 -36.65
CA GLY A 285 10.82 1.25 -37.43
C GLY A 285 12.34 1.25 -37.57
N ALA A 286 12.86 1.98 -38.54
CA ALA A 286 14.29 2.08 -38.83
C ALA A 286 15.10 2.85 -37.76
N TYR A 287 14.47 3.35 -36.69
CA TYR A 287 15.07 4.17 -35.62
C TYR A 287 14.77 3.61 -34.22
N ASP A 288 14.89 2.29 -34.05
CA ASP A 288 14.62 1.65 -32.75
C ASP A 288 15.86 1.67 -31.85
N VAL A 289 16.11 2.85 -31.28
CA VAL A 289 17.29 3.14 -30.46
C VAL A 289 17.40 2.22 -29.24
N VAL A 290 16.27 1.86 -28.62
CA VAL A 290 16.27 0.92 -27.48
C VAL A 290 16.72 -0.47 -27.95
N LYS A 291 16.25 -0.90 -29.12
CA LYS A 291 16.66 -2.18 -29.71
C LYS A 291 18.15 -2.15 -30.05
N GLU A 292 18.65 -1.09 -30.68
CA GLU A 292 20.07 -0.92 -31.01
C GLU A 292 20.96 -0.85 -29.77
N ALA A 293 20.57 -0.06 -28.76
CA ALA A 293 21.33 0.08 -27.53
C ALA A 293 21.45 -1.22 -26.72
N LEU A 294 20.41 -2.08 -26.74
CA LEU A 294 20.29 -3.23 -25.86
C LEU A 294 20.44 -4.59 -26.56
N SER A 295 20.31 -4.70 -27.91
CA SER A 295 20.50 -5.94 -28.65
C SER A 295 21.97 -6.34 -28.80
N GLY A 296 22.91 -5.40 -28.76
CA GLY A 296 24.35 -5.66 -28.82
C GLY A 296 24.95 -6.28 -27.56
N ALA A 297 24.17 -6.37 -26.48
CA ALA A 297 24.58 -6.97 -25.22
C ALA A 297 24.39 -8.50 -25.16
N SER A 298 23.92 -9.13 -26.26
CA SER A 298 23.72 -10.59 -26.33
C SER A 298 24.96 -11.40 -26.76
N ASP A 299 26.10 -10.74 -26.98
CA ASP A 299 27.35 -11.48 -27.22
C ASP A 299 27.74 -12.20 -25.94
N ALA A 300 27.99 -13.52 -26.07
CA ALA A 300 28.33 -14.44 -24.99
C ALA A 300 29.60 -14.06 -24.19
N ASP A 301 30.32 -13.03 -24.61
CA ASP A 301 31.53 -12.49 -23.98
C ASP A 301 31.28 -11.24 -23.10
N GLN A 302 30.02 -10.70 -22.99
CA GLN A 302 29.73 -9.65 -22.05
C GLN A 302 28.97 -10.19 -20.82
N PRO A 303 29.57 -10.10 -19.63
CA PRO A 303 28.85 -10.46 -18.39
C PRO A 303 27.76 -9.40 -18.11
N GLY A 304 26.49 -9.70 -18.42
CA GLY A 304 25.44 -8.73 -18.08
C GLY A 304 24.06 -8.99 -18.67
N GLY A 305 23.85 -10.09 -19.40
CA GLY A 305 22.55 -10.40 -19.97
C GLY A 305 22.22 -9.58 -21.22
N GLY A 306 21.06 -9.80 -21.82
CA GLY A 306 20.58 -9.08 -23.01
C GLY A 306 19.07 -8.88 -22.94
N VAL A 307 18.56 -7.98 -23.78
CA VAL A 307 17.12 -7.72 -23.90
C VAL A 307 16.61 -8.34 -25.20
N GLU A 308 15.65 -9.25 -25.09
CA GLU A 308 14.96 -9.85 -26.21
C GLU A 308 13.70 -9.05 -26.56
N PHE A 309 13.54 -8.71 -27.84
CA PHE A 309 12.37 -7.98 -28.34
C PHE A 309 11.40 -8.96 -28.97
N ARG A 310 10.14 -8.90 -28.53
CA ARG A 310 9.08 -9.87 -28.84
C ARG A 310 7.85 -9.22 -29.43
N ARG A 311 7.11 -10.00 -30.22
CA ARG A 311 5.80 -9.63 -30.72
C ARG A 311 4.74 -10.39 -29.97
N LEU A 312 3.86 -9.68 -29.26
CA LEU A 312 2.79 -10.32 -28.51
C LEU A 312 1.45 -10.36 -29.27
N ALA A 313 0.70 -11.42 -29.04
CA ALA A 313 -0.68 -11.58 -29.51
C ALA A 313 -1.64 -10.71 -28.67
N MET A 314 -1.40 -9.39 -28.64
CA MET A 314 -2.21 -8.43 -27.90
C MET A 314 -2.48 -7.15 -28.66
N GLN A 315 -3.52 -6.42 -28.23
CA GLN A 315 -3.83 -5.07 -28.68
C GLN A 315 -4.45 -4.24 -27.53
N PRO A 316 -3.89 -3.03 -27.24
CA PRO A 316 -2.63 -2.49 -27.75
C PRO A 316 -1.42 -3.17 -27.10
N GLY A 317 -0.19 -2.83 -27.53
CA GLY A 317 1.03 -3.26 -26.84
C GLY A 317 1.81 -4.41 -27.52
N LYS A 318 1.60 -4.65 -28.82
CA LYS A 318 2.23 -5.75 -29.56
C LYS A 318 3.76 -5.86 -29.40
N PRO A 319 4.59 -4.78 -29.59
CA PRO A 319 6.03 -4.87 -29.36
C PRO A 319 6.34 -4.75 -27.87
N GLN A 320 7.18 -5.64 -27.35
CA GLN A 320 7.68 -5.67 -25.99
C GLN A 320 9.16 -6.05 -25.98
N GLY A 321 9.92 -5.56 -25.01
CA GLY A 321 11.26 -6.03 -24.72
C GLY A 321 11.36 -6.50 -23.28
N PHE A 322 12.07 -7.61 -23.06
CA PHE A 322 12.37 -8.13 -21.74
C PHE A 322 13.74 -8.76 -21.68
N GLY A 323 14.44 -8.55 -20.58
CA GLY A 323 15.75 -9.12 -20.32
C GLY A 323 16.37 -8.55 -19.05
N SER A 324 17.69 -8.60 -18.98
CA SER A 324 18.45 -8.03 -17.87
C SER A 324 19.65 -7.25 -18.35
N VAL A 325 20.13 -6.30 -17.55
CA VAL A 325 21.26 -5.42 -17.87
C VAL A 325 22.21 -5.29 -16.68
N GLY A 326 23.48 -5.09 -16.98
CA GLY A 326 24.56 -4.90 -16.01
C GLY A 326 24.96 -6.20 -15.27
N PRO A 327 26.03 -6.11 -14.46
CA PRO A 327 26.61 -7.28 -13.77
C PRO A 327 25.70 -7.89 -12.71
N GLU A 328 24.78 -7.10 -12.16
CA GLU A 328 23.78 -7.54 -11.18
C GLU A 328 22.52 -8.14 -11.85
N HIS A 329 22.51 -8.27 -13.19
CA HIS A 329 21.37 -8.77 -13.96
C HIS A 329 20.05 -8.08 -13.63
N ILE A 330 20.06 -6.74 -13.54
CA ILE A 330 18.86 -5.95 -13.23
C ILE A 330 17.81 -6.17 -14.32
N PRO A 331 16.58 -6.61 -13.99
CA PRO A 331 15.52 -6.81 -14.96
C PRO A 331 15.17 -5.50 -15.68
N LEU A 332 14.99 -5.58 -17.01
CA LEU A 332 14.57 -4.47 -17.84
C LEU A 332 13.35 -4.85 -18.67
N LEU A 333 12.30 -4.06 -18.58
CA LEU A 333 11.11 -4.13 -19.44
C LEU A 333 11.07 -2.92 -20.37
N ALA A 334 11.09 -3.16 -21.68
CA ALA A 334 10.97 -2.13 -22.69
C ALA A 334 9.55 -2.12 -23.27
N LEU A 335 8.81 -1.03 -22.99
CA LEU A 335 7.40 -0.88 -23.30
C LEU A 335 7.19 -0.03 -24.56
N PRO A 336 6.03 -0.18 -25.25
CA PRO A 336 5.69 0.64 -26.42
C PRO A 336 5.62 2.12 -26.10
N GLY A 337 5.92 2.99 -27.07
CA GLY A 337 5.86 4.45 -26.93
C GLY A 337 4.45 5.04 -26.90
N ASN A 338 3.45 4.38 -27.49
CA ASN A 338 2.06 4.86 -27.42
C ASN A 338 1.51 4.81 -25.99
N PRO A 339 0.93 5.89 -25.45
CA PRO A 339 0.58 6.00 -24.02
C PRO A 339 -0.33 4.89 -23.48
N VAL A 340 -1.38 4.54 -24.21
CA VAL A 340 -2.29 3.46 -23.77
C VAL A 340 -1.60 2.10 -23.84
N SER A 341 -0.78 1.87 -24.87
CA SER A 341 0.01 0.64 -24.97
C SER A 341 0.98 0.49 -23.81
N SER A 342 1.68 1.57 -23.49
CA SER A 342 2.64 1.63 -22.39
C SER A 342 1.97 1.35 -21.04
N TYR A 343 0.84 1.99 -20.75
CA TYR A 343 0.11 1.80 -19.50
C TYR A 343 -0.50 0.39 -19.38
N VAL A 344 -1.13 -0.12 -20.45
CA VAL A 344 -1.67 -1.50 -20.47
C VAL A 344 -0.54 -2.51 -20.26
N SER A 345 0.59 -2.35 -20.94
CA SER A 345 1.77 -3.22 -20.73
C SER A 345 2.33 -3.12 -19.32
N PHE A 346 2.32 -1.93 -18.72
CA PHE A 346 2.69 -1.75 -17.32
C PHE A 346 1.81 -2.57 -16.39
N GLU A 347 0.49 -2.46 -16.51
CA GLU A 347 -0.45 -3.18 -15.63
C GLU A 347 -0.36 -4.71 -15.80
N LEU A 348 -0.05 -5.19 -17.00
CA LEU A 348 0.05 -6.61 -17.28
C LEU A 348 1.40 -7.23 -16.91
N PHE A 349 2.50 -6.49 -17.00
CA PHE A 349 3.86 -7.04 -16.90
C PHE A 349 4.70 -6.37 -15.80
N VAL A 350 4.75 -5.05 -15.77
CA VAL A 350 5.62 -4.33 -14.82
C VAL A 350 5.05 -4.37 -13.40
N ARG A 351 3.74 -4.17 -13.24
CA ARG A 351 3.08 -4.27 -11.94
C ARG A 351 3.27 -5.65 -11.30
N PRO A 352 3.03 -6.77 -11.99
CA PRO A 352 3.32 -8.09 -11.45
C PRO A 352 4.79 -8.29 -11.07
N ALA A 353 5.73 -7.79 -11.88
CA ALA A 353 7.15 -7.86 -11.57
C ALA A 353 7.51 -7.07 -10.30
N ILE A 354 6.98 -5.86 -10.13
CA ILE A 354 7.15 -5.07 -8.90
C ILE A 354 6.65 -5.84 -7.68
N ARG A 355 5.45 -6.39 -7.76
CA ARG A 355 4.83 -7.12 -6.65
C ARG A 355 5.56 -8.44 -6.34
N ALA A 356 6.11 -9.10 -7.37
CA ALA A 356 6.97 -10.27 -7.20
C ALA A 356 8.29 -9.90 -6.49
N LEU A 357 8.94 -8.79 -6.84
CA LEU A 357 10.11 -8.24 -6.13
C LEU A 357 9.82 -7.97 -4.65
N MET A 358 8.60 -7.53 -4.33
CA MET A 358 8.14 -7.36 -2.96
C MET A 358 7.80 -8.69 -2.24
N GLY A 359 7.75 -9.80 -2.96
CA GLY A 359 7.37 -11.11 -2.44
C GLY A 359 5.88 -11.19 -2.05
N LEU A 360 5.03 -10.44 -2.71
CA LEU A 360 3.58 -10.45 -2.49
C LEU A 360 2.93 -11.60 -3.28
N PRO A 361 1.93 -12.29 -2.71
CA PRO A 361 1.22 -13.37 -3.41
C PRO A 361 0.27 -12.84 -4.50
N ASP A 362 -0.35 -11.67 -4.27
CA ASP A 362 -1.30 -11.07 -5.20
C ASP A 362 -0.58 -10.15 -6.18
N LEU A 363 -0.17 -10.69 -7.33
CA LEU A 363 0.63 -9.97 -8.31
C LEU A 363 -0.21 -9.03 -9.20
N HIS A 364 -1.47 -9.38 -9.44
CA HIS A 364 -2.35 -8.73 -10.42
C HIS A 364 -3.34 -7.77 -9.80
N ARG A 365 -3.91 -6.90 -10.64
CA ARG A 365 -5.10 -6.12 -10.30
C ARG A 365 -6.29 -7.05 -10.05
N PRO A 366 -7.23 -6.67 -9.20
CA PRO A 366 -8.49 -7.37 -9.05
C PRO A 366 -9.23 -7.48 -10.40
N ARG A 367 -9.92 -8.59 -10.59
CA ARG A 367 -10.72 -8.85 -11.79
C ARG A 367 -12.18 -9.04 -11.41
N ALA A 368 -13.08 -8.66 -12.31
CA ALA A 368 -14.50 -8.89 -12.20
C ALA A 368 -15.07 -9.38 -13.53
N ARG A 369 -16.30 -9.89 -13.52
CA ARG A 369 -17.09 -10.12 -14.75
C ARG A 369 -18.17 -9.07 -14.84
N ALA A 370 -18.31 -8.47 -16.03
CA ALA A 370 -19.29 -7.42 -16.28
C ALA A 370 -19.96 -7.62 -17.64
N ALA A 371 -21.24 -7.29 -17.73
CA ALA A 371 -21.94 -7.27 -19.00
C ALA A 371 -21.56 -6.01 -19.79
N LEU A 372 -21.30 -6.16 -21.09
CA LEU A 372 -21.01 -5.02 -21.97
C LEU A 372 -22.22 -4.08 -22.06
N SER A 373 -22.05 -2.84 -21.63
CA SER A 373 -23.03 -1.75 -21.82
C SER A 373 -22.54 -0.85 -22.95
N ALA A 374 -23.05 -1.07 -24.15
CA ALA A 374 -22.71 -0.30 -25.36
C ALA A 374 -23.89 -0.24 -26.30
N ASP A 375 -23.95 0.81 -27.13
CA ASP A 375 -25.02 0.99 -28.15
C ASP A 375 -24.80 0.12 -29.37
N ALA A 376 -23.59 -0.38 -29.59
CA ALA A 376 -23.21 -1.20 -30.74
C ALA A 376 -22.17 -2.26 -30.33
N PRO A 377 -22.09 -3.36 -31.10
CA PRO A 377 -21.09 -4.39 -30.86
C PRO A 377 -19.64 -3.86 -30.93
N LEU A 378 -18.76 -4.43 -30.09
CA LEU A 378 -17.33 -4.20 -30.21
C LEU A 378 -16.70 -5.18 -31.19
N SER A 379 -15.80 -4.66 -32.04
CA SER A 379 -14.97 -5.50 -32.92
C SER A 379 -13.59 -5.70 -32.30
N SER A 380 -13.08 -6.92 -32.32
CA SER A 380 -11.76 -7.28 -31.85
C SER A 380 -10.96 -7.99 -32.95
N PRO A 381 -9.64 -7.77 -33.06
CA PRO A 381 -8.81 -8.45 -34.04
C PRO A 381 -8.65 -9.94 -33.69
N ALA A 382 -8.82 -10.80 -34.67
CA ALA A 382 -8.61 -12.24 -34.51
C ALA A 382 -7.19 -12.57 -34.04
N GLY A 383 -7.05 -13.54 -33.15
CA GLY A 383 -5.78 -14.05 -32.66
C GLY A 383 -5.03 -13.10 -31.72
N LYS A 384 -5.71 -12.10 -31.15
CA LYS A 384 -5.10 -11.16 -30.19
C LYS A 384 -6.02 -10.92 -29.01
N ARG A 385 -5.46 -10.98 -27.81
CA ARG A 385 -6.14 -10.49 -26.60
C ARG A 385 -6.23 -8.98 -26.68
N GLN A 386 -7.45 -8.44 -26.66
CA GLN A 386 -7.65 -7.00 -26.74
C GLN A 386 -7.98 -6.42 -25.35
N PHE A 387 -7.35 -5.27 -25.03
CA PHE A 387 -7.57 -4.52 -23.81
C PHE A 387 -8.16 -3.15 -24.15
N LEU A 388 -9.44 -2.96 -23.85
CA LEU A 388 -10.15 -1.70 -24.08
C LEU A 388 -10.38 -0.99 -22.75
N ARG A 389 -10.37 0.32 -22.77
CA ARG A 389 -10.69 1.15 -21.61
C ARG A 389 -12.17 1.12 -21.35
N GLY A 390 -12.57 0.99 -20.09
CA GLY A 390 -13.97 0.95 -19.67
C GLY A 390 -14.19 1.65 -18.35
N THR A 391 -15.46 1.97 -18.08
CA THR A 391 -15.95 2.36 -16.76
C THR A 391 -16.79 1.21 -16.21
N TYR A 392 -16.44 0.71 -15.05
CA TYR A 392 -17.10 -0.42 -14.41
C TYR A 392 -18.12 0.07 -13.37
N ASP A 393 -19.37 -0.39 -13.51
CA ASP A 393 -20.42 -0.20 -12.52
C ASP A 393 -20.62 -1.50 -11.72
N ALA A 394 -20.12 -1.51 -10.48
CA ALA A 394 -20.21 -2.67 -9.60
C ALA A 394 -21.66 -2.98 -9.17
N GLN A 395 -22.56 -1.99 -9.11
CA GLN A 395 -23.97 -2.21 -8.72
C GLN A 395 -24.79 -2.80 -9.85
N ALA A 396 -24.58 -2.28 -11.07
CA ALA A 396 -25.24 -2.81 -12.26
C ALA A 396 -24.56 -4.08 -12.79
N GLY A 397 -23.32 -4.37 -12.41
CA GLY A 397 -22.50 -5.45 -12.96
C GLY A 397 -22.20 -5.24 -14.45
N THR A 398 -22.01 -3.99 -14.87
CA THR A 398 -21.81 -3.62 -16.26
C THR A 398 -20.48 -2.89 -16.48
N VAL A 399 -19.97 -2.93 -17.72
CA VAL A 399 -18.84 -2.12 -18.15
C VAL A 399 -19.17 -1.37 -19.44
N THR A 400 -18.91 -0.07 -19.43
CA THR A 400 -19.12 0.81 -20.59
C THR A 400 -17.77 1.18 -21.19
N PRO A 401 -17.53 0.96 -22.50
CA PRO A 401 -16.28 1.34 -23.16
C PRO A 401 -16.05 2.85 -23.15
N VAL A 402 -14.80 3.25 -22.89
CA VAL A 402 -14.39 4.66 -22.91
C VAL A 402 -13.46 4.93 -24.08
N GLY A 403 -13.94 5.68 -25.05
CA GLY A 403 -13.25 5.94 -26.32
C GLY A 403 -13.19 4.71 -27.22
N GLY A 404 -12.39 4.77 -28.29
CA GLY A 404 -12.19 3.67 -29.23
C GLY A 404 -10.94 2.84 -28.89
N ALA A 405 -10.53 1.92 -29.79
CA ALA A 405 -9.36 1.06 -29.63
C ALA A 405 -8.00 1.76 -29.81
N GLY A 406 -7.97 3.08 -30.10
CA GLY A 406 -6.75 3.84 -30.38
C GLY A 406 -5.78 3.88 -29.21
N SER A 407 -4.50 3.60 -29.47
CA SER A 407 -3.44 3.56 -28.47
C SER A 407 -2.90 4.93 -28.00
N HIS A 408 -3.31 6.01 -28.68
CA HIS A 408 -2.94 7.40 -28.36
C HIS A 408 -3.96 8.13 -27.47
N LEU A 409 -5.06 7.50 -27.10
CA LEU A 409 -6.20 8.15 -26.42
C LEU A 409 -5.97 8.29 -24.92
N VAL A 410 -5.05 9.16 -24.50
CA VAL A 410 -4.67 9.43 -23.10
C VAL A 410 -5.87 9.94 -22.28
N ALA A 411 -6.67 10.84 -22.83
CA ALA A 411 -7.85 11.38 -22.13
C ALA A 411 -8.92 10.32 -21.87
N ALA A 412 -9.06 9.32 -22.75
CA ALA A 412 -9.94 8.19 -22.52
C ALA A 412 -9.37 7.26 -21.43
N LEU A 413 -8.06 7.05 -21.41
CA LEU A 413 -7.39 6.27 -20.36
C LEU A 413 -7.60 6.92 -18.97
N ALA A 414 -7.44 8.23 -18.88
CA ALA A 414 -7.59 8.96 -17.62
C ALA A 414 -9.02 8.96 -17.04
N ARG A 415 -10.02 8.58 -17.84
CA ARG A 415 -11.43 8.48 -17.42
C ARG A 415 -11.88 7.04 -17.18
N ALA A 416 -11.04 6.06 -17.48
CA ALA A 416 -11.32 4.65 -17.30
C ALA A 416 -10.89 4.21 -15.88
N ASP A 417 -11.67 3.33 -15.28
CA ASP A 417 -11.38 2.64 -14.03
C ASP A 417 -11.23 1.12 -14.23
N ALA A 418 -11.42 0.65 -15.48
CA ALA A 418 -11.29 -0.75 -15.85
C ALA A 418 -10.67 -0.94 -17.24
N LEU A 419 -10.01 -2.08 -17.43
CA LEU A 419 -9.65 -2.60 -18.74
C LEU A 419 -10.58 -3.77 -19.08
N ILE A 420 -11.34 -3.65 -20.16
CA ILE A 420 -12.18 -4.71 -20.73
C ILE A 420 -11.26 -5.68 -21.45
N VAL A 421 -11.32 -6.95 -21.12
CA VAL A 421 -10.51 -8.01 -21.75
C VAL A 421 -11.37 -8.77 -22.77
N VAL A 422 -11.00 -8.67 -24.04
CA VAL A 422 -11.60 -9.48 -25.10
C VAL A 422 -10.62 -10.59 -25.46
N PRO A 423 -11.01 -11.88 -25.32
CA PRO A 423 -10.15 -13.03 -25.61
C PRO A 423 -9.71 -13.10 -27.07
N GLU A 424 -8.64 -13.85 -27.34
CA GLU A 424 -7.99 -14.00 -28.65
C GLU A 424 -8.88 -14.62 -29.73
N ASP A 425 -9.80 -15.49 -29.32
CA ASP A 425 -10.77 -16.20 -30.19
C ASP A 425 -12.03 -15.40 -30.48
N THR A 426 -12.21 -14.26 -29.82
CA THR A 426 -13.42 -13.44 -29.91
C THR A 426 -13.18 -12.25 -30.81
N THR A 427 -13.87 -12.21 -31.98
CA THR A 427 -13.74 -11.09 -32.93
C THR A 427 -14.86 -10.07 -32.82
N ARG A 428 -15.95 -10.41 -32.12
CA ARG A 428 -17.11 -9.56 -31.94
C ARG A 428 -17.77 -9.83 -30.61
N VAL A 429 -18.11 -8.76 -29.89
CA VAL A 429 -18.78 -8.80 -28.58
C VAL A 429 -20.09 -8.00 -28.71
N GLU A 430 -21.20 -8.64 -28.40
CA GLU A 430 -22.51 -8.00 -28.44
C GLU A 430 -22.81 -7.25 -27.11
N PRO A 431 -23.63 -6.19 -27.17
CA PRO A 431 -24.16 -5.60 -25.94
C PRO A 431 -24.86 -6.66 -25.07
N GLY A 432 -24.52 -6.68 -23.78
CA GLY A 432 -24.99 -7.68 -22.82
C GLY A 432 -24.09 -8.90 -22.65
N ASP A 433 -23.12 -9.12 -23.54
CA ASP A 433 -22.15 -10.21 -23.37
C ASP A 433 -21.28 -9.99 -22.11
N ALA A 434 -21.03 -11.08 -21.38
CA ALA A 434 -20.22 -11.03 -20.16
C ALA A 434 -18.72 -11.13 -20.47
N LEU A 435 -17.99 -10.10 -20.11
CA LEU A 435 -16.54 -9.99 -20.28
C LEU A 435 -15.80 -9.97 -18.94
N GLU A 436 -14.54 -10.36 -18.96
CA GLU A 436 -13.63 -10.09 -17.85
C GLU A 436 -13.20 -8.62 -17.90
N VAL A 437 -13.11 -7.99 -16.74
CA VAL A 437 -12.58 -6.65 -16.57
C VAL A 437 -11.49 -6.64 -15.50
N VAL A 438 -10.39 -5.95 -15.77
CA VAL A 438 -9.30 -5.68 -14.83
C VAL A 438 -9.55 -4.32 -14.22
N LEU A 439 -9.69 -4.24 -12.90
CA LEU A 439 -9.98 -3.00 -12.18
C LEU A 439 -8.69 -2.22 -11.96
N ILE A 440 -8.60 -0.99 -12.50
CA ILE A 440 -7.40 -0.14 -12.47
C ILE A 440 -7.58 1.15 -11.66
N GLY A 441 -8.82 1.41 -11.19
CA GLY A 441 -9.17 2.54 -10.33
C GLY A 441 -9.20 2.19 -8.85
#